data_168a8bcac5e00f97d04ef48b5e9be686
#
_entry.id   168a8bcac5e00f97d04ef48b5e9be686
#
_cell.length_a   1.000
_cell.length_b   1.000
_cell.length_c   1.000
_cell.angle_alpha   90.00
_cell.angle_beta   90.00
_cell.angle_gamma   90.00
#
_symmetry.space_group_name_H-M   'P 1'
#
loop_
_entity.id
_entity.type
_entity.pdbx_description
1 polymer ?
#
loop_
_entity_poly.entity_id
_entity_poly.type
_entity_poly.pdbx_seq_one_letter_code
_entity_poly.pdbx_strand_id
1 'polypeptide(L)'
;MSTENKALVRRWFKEVWNEGNTKTIDELLTDRSVIHGLGEDLRGPAAFKSFHAAYRDAFPDVKIQIDRMVAEDDLVAVHWSASATHSGSGLGFAASGRPVKFSGMGIARFEANKLIEGWNNFDQLGLLQQIGVVALPAS
;
A
#
# COMPACT_ATOMS: atom_id res chain seq x y z
N MET A 1 -8.41 -1.87 20.76
CA MET A 1 -8.69 -3.28 20.50
C MET A 1 -9.04 -3.50 19.04
N SER A 2 -9.73 -4.58 18.69
CA SER A 2 -9.98 -4.92 17.28
C SER A 2 -10.73 -3.85 16.50
N THR A 3 -11.77 -3.25 17.09
CA THR A 3 -12.55 -2.19 16.43
C THR A 3 -11.69 -0.95 16.16
N GLU A 4 -10.91 -0.55 17.13
CA GLU A 4 -10.01 0.60 17.01
C GLU A 4 -8.92 0.34 16.00
N ASN A 5 -8.35 -0.87 16.00
CA ASN A 5 -7.29 -1.23 15.05
C ASN A 5 -7.83 -1.30 13.61
N LYS A 6 -9.05 -1.81 13.43
CA LYS A 6 -9.70 -1.78 12.10
C LYS A 6 -9.92 -0.35 11.63
N ALA A 7 -10.30 0.55 12.52
CA ALA A 7 -10.47 1.97 12.18
C ALA A 7 -9.15 2.60 11.74
N LEU A 8 -8.04 2.22 12.38
CA LEU A 8 -6.71 2.69 11.98
C LEU A 8 -6.33 2.18 10.59
N VAL A 9 -6.67 0.94 10.26
CA VAL A 9 -6.43 0.39 8.91
C VAL A 9 -7.26 1.15 7.87
N ARG A 10 -8.55 1.40 8.15
CA ARG A 10 -9.39 2.19 7.24
C ARG A 10 -8.82 3.59 7.02
N ARG A 11 -8.37 4.23 8.10
CA ARG A 11 -7.75 5.54 8.05
C ARG A 11 -6.48 5.52 7.20
N TRP A 12 -5.65 4.49 7.35
CA TRP A 12 -4.44 4.30 6.57
C TRP A 12 -4.73 4.28 5.07
N PHE A 13 -5.65 3.41 4.62
CA PHE A 13 -5.96 3.30 3.21
C PHE A 13 -6.60 4.57 2.65
N LYS A 14 -7.49 5.19 3.41
CA LYS A 14 -8.15 6.42 2.97
C LYS A 14 -7.18 7.59 2.89
N GLU A 15 -6.46 7.87 3.97
CA GLU A 15 -5.66 9.09 4.07
C GLU A 15 -4.31 8.96 3.37
N VAL A 16 -3.60 7.85 3.58
CA VAL A 16 -2.27 7.66 3.01
C VAL A 16 -2.36 7.40 1.51
N TRP A 17 -3.17 6.44 1.10
CA TRP A 17 -3.21 6.02 -0.30
C TRP A 17 -4.19 6.81 -1.15
N ASN A 18 -5.43 6.95 -0.72
CA ASN A 18 -6.45 7.62 -1.54
C ASN A 18 -6.30 9.14 -1.55
N GLU A 19 -5.91 9.73 -0.42
CA GLU A 19 -5.76 11.18 -0.28
C GLU A 19 -4.32 11.67 -0.42
N GLY A 20 -3.34 10.78 -0.33
CA GLY A 20 -1.93 11.15 -0.41
C GLY A 20 -1.42 11.93 0.80
N ASN A 21 -2.06 11.77 1.96
CA ASN A 21 -1.73 12.53 3.16
C ASN A 21 -0.54 11.90 3.90
N THR A 22 0.65 12.50 3.75
CA THR A 22 1.86 11.99 4.39
C THR A 22 1.91 12.22 5.91
N LYS A 23 1.11 13.13 6.43
CA LYS A 23 1.05 13.37 7.88
C LYS A 23 0.54 12.14 8.62
N THR A 24 -0.38 11.40 8.02
CA THR A 24 -0.90 10.16 8.61
C THR A 24 0.20 9.11 8.75
N ILE A 25 1.15 9.07 7.83
CA ILE A 25 2.31 8.20 7.94
C ILE A 25 3.09 8.51 9.21
N ASP A 26 3.36 9.79 9.47
CA ASP A 26 4.07 10.21 10.68
C ASP A 26 3.27 9.92 11.96
N GLU A 27 1.95 10.04 11.89
CA GLU A 27 1.09 9.80 13.05
C GLU A 27 0.98 8.32 13.40
N LEU A 28 0.95 7.43 12.41
CA LEU A 28 0.69 6.01 12.62
C LEU A 28 1.96 5.15 12.68
N LEU A 29 3.06 5.58 12.07
CA LEU A 29 4.34 4.87 12.13
C LEU A 29 5.25 5.46 13.21
N THR A 30 6.14 4.64 13.72
CA THR A 30 7.21 5.04 14.63
C THR A 30 8.56 4.66 14.02
N ASP A 31 9.66 5.11 14.61
CA ASP A 31 11.00 4.73 14.16
C ASP A 31 11.24 3.22 14.24
N ARG A 32 10.44 2.52 15.04
CA ARG A 32 10.52 1.06 15.19
C ARG A 32 9.62 0.29 14.23
N SER A 33 8.78 0.99 13.47
CA SER A 33 7.88 0.33 12.52
C SER A 33 8.64 -0.32 11.39
N VAL A 34 8.24 -1.53 11.01
CA VAL A 34 8.83 -2.29 9.91
C VAL A 34 7.72 -2.77 8.98
N ILE A 35 7.85 -2.47 7.69
CA ILE A 35 6.90 -2.89 6.67
C ILE A 35 7.62 -3.86 5.73
N HIS A 36 7.11 -5.09 5.66
CA HIS A 36 7.65 -6.17 4.84
C HIS A 36 6.85 -6.37 3.56
N GLY A 37 7.47 -6.97 2.56
CA GLY A 37 6.79 -7.44 1.36
C GLY A 37 6.72 -6.43 0.22
N LEU A 38 7.32 -5.26 0.39
CA LEU A 38 7.32 -4.19 -0.62
C LEU A 38 8.71 -4.01 -1.24
N GLY A 39 9.47 -5.10 -1.38
CA GLY A 39 10.87 -5.10 -1.75
C GLY A 39 11.71 -5.28 -0.49
N GLU A 40 12.72 -4.43 -0.28
CA GLU A 40 13.45 -4.43 0.98
C GLU A 40 12.54 -3.95 2.11
N ASP A 41 12.79 -4.41 3.33
CA ASP A 41 12.02 -3.96 4.49
C ASP A 41 12.13 -2.45 4.65
N LEU A 42 10.99 -1.81 4.84
CA LEU A 42 10.91 -0.38 5.07
C LEU A 42 10.86 -0.12 6.59
N ARG A 43 11.88 0.55 7.10
CA ARG A 43 11.99 0.83 8.54
C ARG A 43 11.77 2.32 8.80
N GLY A 44 10.74 2.62 9.59
CA GLY A 44 10.39 3.96 10.00
C GLY A 44 9.62 4.77 8.95
N PRO A 45 9.15 5.97 9.34
CA PRO A 45 8.32 6.79 8.46
C PRO A 45 9.01 7.27 7.19
N ALA A 46 10.28 7.65 7.27
CA ALA A 46 10.99 8.20 6.11
C ALA A 46 11.12 7.19 4.98
N ALA A 47 11.45 5.93 5.30
CA ALA A 47 11.56 4.87 4.29
C ALA A 47 10.21 4.60 3.62
N PHE A 48 9.15 4.56 4.42
CA PHE A 48 7.79 4.36 3.87
C PHE A 48 7.37 5.54 3.00
N LYS A 49 7.68 6.77 3.41
CA LYS A 49 7.36 7.95 2.59
C LYS A 49 8.02 7.92 1.22
N SER A 50 9.25 7.43 1.12
CA SER A 50 9.93 7.31 -0.17
C SER A 50 9.22 6.31 -1.08
N PHE A 51 8.83 5.15 -0.54
CA PHE A 51 8.04 4.16 -1.27
C PHE A 51 6.70 4.74 -1.71
N HIS A 52 6.00 5.37 -0.79
CA HIS A 52 4.69 5.99 -1.02
C HIS A 52 4.78 7.06 -2.13
N ALA A 53 5.80 7.92 -2.07
CA ALA A 53 5.97 8.97 -3.07
C ALA A 53 6.16 8.40 -4.47
N ALA A 54 6.93 7.33 -4.62
CA ALA A 54 7.15 6.69 -5.92
C ALA A 54 5.84 6.14 -6.51
N TYR A 55 5.05 5.45 -5.70
CA TYR A 55 3.77 4.89 -6.16
C TYR A 55 2.72 5.98 -6.40
N ARG A 56 2.66 7.00 -5.55
CA ARG A 56 1.73 8.12 -5.76
C ARG A 56 2.10 8.94 -7.00
N ASP A 57 3.39 9.07 -7.31
CA ASP A 57 3.82 9.73 -8.54
C ASP A 57 3.42 8.92 -9.77
N ALA A 58 3.64 7.60 -9.73
CA ALA A 58 3.27 6.72 -10.84
C ALA A 58 1.75 6.64 -11.04
N PHE A 59 0.98 6.65 -9.95
CA PHE A 59 -0.47 6.45 -9.94
C PHE A 59 -1.16 7.53 -9.10
N PRO A 60 -1.15 8.80 -9.55
CA PRO A 60 -1.67 9.90 -8.73
C PRO A 60 -3.17 9.82 -8.46
N ASP A 61 -3.92 9.10 -9.29
CA ASP A 61 -5.35 8.90 -9.15
C ASP A 61 -5.73 7.59 -8.45
N VAL A 62 -4.79 6.94 -7.78
CA VAL A 62 -5.05 5.62 -7.17
C VAL A 62 -6.23 5.69 -6.19
N LYS A 63 -7.12 4.70 -6.32
CA LYS A 63 -8.23 4.48 -5.41
C LYS A 63 -8.15 3.04 -4.91
N ILE A 64 -8.01 2.89 -3.60
CA ILE A 64 -7.97 1.58 -2.97
C ILE A 64 -9.26 1.38 -2.18
N GLN A 65 -9.85 0.21 -2.37
CA GLN A 65 -11.05 -0.22 -1.69
C GLN A 65 -10.70 -1.39 -0.78
N ILE A 66 -11.12 -1.33 0.47
CA ILE A 66 -11.00 -2.48 1.37
C ILE A 66 -12.17 -3.41 1.05
N ASP A 67 -11.86 -4.62 0.59
CA ASP A 67 -12.86 -5.61 0.23
C ASP A 67 -13.32 -6.42 1.44
N ARG A 68 -12.39 -6.77 2.32
CA ARG A 68 -12.70 -7.45 3.59
C ARG A 68 -11.58 -7.24 4.59
N MET A 69 -11.94 -7.37 5.86
CA MET A 69 -11.01 -7.11 6.94
C MET A 69 -11.41 -7.96 8.15
N VAL A 70 -10.44 -8.64 8.73
CA VAL A 70 -10.64 -9.41 9.96
C VAL A 70 -9.57 -9.02 10.97
N ALA A 71 -9.91 -9.07 12.23
CA ALA A 71 -8.98 -8.70 13.29
C ALA A 71 -9.02 -9.71 14.42
N GLU A 72 -7.86 -9.97 15.00
CA GLU A 72 -7.70 -10.82 16.17
C GLU A 72 -6.51 -10.30 16.97
N ASP A 73 -6.71 -10.09 18.27
CA ASP A 73 -5.68 -9.54 19.17
C ASP A 73 -5.17 -8.19 18.64
N ASP A 74 -3.86 -8.06 18.43
CA ASP A 74 -3.25 -6.83 17.92
C ASP A 74 -3.06 -6.83 16.40
N LEU A 75 -3.63 -7.83 15.70
CA LEU A 75 -3.47 -8.02 14.27
C LEU A 75 -4.74 -7.69 13.50
N VAL A 76 -4.59 -7.08 12.34
CA VAL A 76 -5.68 -6.87 11.38
C VAL A 76 -5.21 -7.39 10.02
N ALA A 77 -5.99 -8.32 9.45
CA ALA A 77 -5.77 -8.77 8.08
C ALA A 77 -6.73 -8.03 7.17
N VAL A 78 -6.23 -7.59 6.02
CA VAL A 78 -7.01 -6.81 5.07
C VAL A 78 -6.80 -7.34 3.65
N HIS A 79 -7.89 -7.45 2.90
CA HIS A 79 -7.89 -7.74 1.47
C HIS A 79 -8.42 -6.50 0.76
N TRP A 80 -7.67 -6.01 -0.22
CA TRP A 80 -8.01 -4.75 -0.90
C TRP A 80 -7.85 -4.87 -2.40
N SER A 81 -8.52 -3.99 -3.12
CA SER A 81 -8.39 -3.84 -4.57
C SER A 81 -8.16 -2.37 -4.90
N ALA A 82 -7.44 -2.14 -5.98
CA ALA A 82 -7.07 -0.79 -6.40
C ALA A 82 -7.31 -0.60 -7.89
N SER A 83 -7.60 0.64 -8.26
CA SER A 83 -7.64 1.09 -9.65
C SER A 83 -6.87 2.39 -9.77
N ALA A 84 -6.22 2.59 -10.90
CA ALA A 84 -5.39 3.77 -11.13
C ALA A 84 -5.08 3.93 -12.62
N THR A 85 -4.43 5.04 -12.96
CA THR A 85 -3.87 5.27 -14.29
C THR A 85 -2.37 5.48 -14.14
N HIS A 86 -1.57 4.78 -14.95
CA HIS A 86 -0.11 4.91 -14.95
C HIS A 86 0.29 6.18 -15.70
N SER A 87 0.25 7.31 -15.01
CA SER A 87 0.47 8.63 -15.60
C SER A 87 1.77 9.31 -15.17
N GLY A 88 2.54 8.69 -14.29
CA GLY A 88 3.83 9.21 -13.86
C GLY A 88 4.95 8.18 -13.95
N SER A 89 6.20 8.63 -13.83
CA SER A 89 7.38 7.79 -13.99
C SER A 89 8.02 7.35 -12.66
N GLY A 90 7.28 7.46 -11.55
CA GLY A 90 7.81 7.20 -10.21
C GLY A 90 8.36 5.80 -9.96
N LEU A 91 7.95 4.81 -10.76
CA LEU A 91 8.49 3.46 -10.67
C LEU A 91 9.73 3.23 -11.54
N GLY A 92 10.25 4.28 -12.19
CA GLY A 92 11.41 4.17 -13.06
C GLY A 92 11.10 3.83 -14.51
N PHE A 93 9.81 3.78 -14.87
CA PHE A 93 9.34 3.52 -16.23
C PHE A 93 8.57 4.73 -16.74
N ALA A 94 8.69 5.02 -18.03
CA ALA A 94 7.93 6.11 -18.64
C ALA A 94 6.43 5.86 -18.47
N ALA A 95 5.67 6.92 -18.21
CA ALA A 95 4.23 6.83 -18.06
C ALA A 95 3.58 6.19 -19.28
N SER A 96 2.82 5.12 -19.08
CA SER A 96 2.15 4.41 -20.17
C SER A 96 0.78 4.98 -20.51
N GLY A 97 0.19 5.76 -19.60
CA GLY A 97 -1.17 6.26 -19.73
C GLY A 97 -2.25 5.18 -19.59
N ARG A 98 -1.86 3.96 -19.24
CA ARG A 98 -2.79 2.84 -19.18
C ARG A 98 -3.55 2.77 -17.87
N PRO A 99 -4.85 2.46 -17.90
CA PRO A 99 -5.57 2.14 -16.69
C PRO A 99 -5.12 0.78 -16.14
N VAL A 100 -5.04 0.66 -14.82
CA VAL A 100 -4.63 -0.57 -14.16
C VAL A 100 -5.60 -0.94 -13.05
N LYS A 101 -5.71 -2.23 -12.77
CA LYS A 101 -6.41 -2.77 -11.61
C LYS A 101 -5.54 -3.84 -10.99
N PHE A 102 -5.38 -3.78 -9.69
CA PHE A 102 -4.58 -4.76 -8.97
C PHE A 102 -5.12 -4.94 -7.57
N SER A 103 -4.68 -5.98 -6.90
CA SER A 103 -5.16 -6.30 -5.57
C SER A 103 -4.03 -6.78 -4.68
N GLY A 104 -4.29 -6.84 -3.40
CA GLY A 104 -3.33 -7.32 -2.44
C GLY A 104 -3.98 -7.72 -1.13
N MET A 105 -3.15 -8.28 -0.27
CA MET A 105 -3.52 -8.67 1.08
C MET A 105 -2.39 -8.27 2.01
N GLY A 106 -2.74 -7.92 3.24
CA GLY A 106 -1.74 -7.58 4.23
C GLY A 106 -2.21 -7.91 5.64
N ILE A 107 -1.25 -7.93 6.54
CA ILE A 107 -1.51 -8.05 7.97
C ILE A 107 -0.79 -6.89 8.65
N ALA A 108 -1.47 -6.19 9.53
CA ALA A 108 -0.93 -5.08 10.29
C ALA A 108 -0.98 -5.40 11.78
N ARG A 109 0.13 -5.17 12.49
CA ARG A 109 0.21 -5.31 13.94
C ARG A 109 0.30 -3.92 14.57
N PHE A 110 -0.56 -3.68 15.55
CA PHE A 110 -0.65 -2.40 16.24
C PHE A 110 -0.26 -2.49 17.72
N GLU A 111 0.40 -1.46 18.23
CA GLU A 111 0.66 -1.24 19.64
C GLU A 111 0.41 0.23 19.96
N ALA A 112 -0.38 0.50 20.98
CA ALA A 112 -0.70 1.88 21.44
C ALA A 112 -1.12 2.78 20.27
N ASN A 113 -2.00 2.27 19.40
CA ASN A 113 -2.53 2.96 18.23
C ASN A 113 -1.47 3.30 17.16
N LYS A 114 -0.34 2.59 17.16
CA LYS A 114 0.69 2.74 16.14
C LYS A 114 0.83 1.45 15.36
N LEU A 115 1.06 1.58 14.06
CA LEU A 115 1.38 0.46 13.19
C LEU A 115 2.85 0.10 13.39
N ILE A 116 3.11 -1.01 14.06
CA ILE A 116 4.48 -1.40 14.43
C ILE A 116 5.08 -2.34 13.39
N GLU A 117 4.26 -3.20 12.80
CA GLU A 117 4.76 -4.13 11.80
C GLU A 117 3.66 -4.44 10.80
N GLY A 118 4.03 -4.50 9.52
CA GLY A 118 3.11 -4.85 8.45
C GLY A 118 3.73 -5.86 7.51
N TRP A 119 2.93 -6.78 7.02
CA TRP A 119 3.29 -7.77 6.01
C TRP A 119 2.35 -7.58 4.83
N ASN A 120 2.93 -7.42 3.64
CA ASN A 120 2.14 -7.11 2.45
C ASN A 120 2.53 -8.01 1.29
N ASN A 121 1.52 -8.46 0.54
CA ASN A 121 1.72 -9.07 -0.76
C ASN A 121 0.67 -8.47 -1.68
N PHE A 122 1.09 -7.99 -2.83
CA PHE A 122 0.16 -7.50 -3.84
C PHE A 122 0.61 -7.96 -5.22
N ASP A 123 -0.29 -7.92 -6.18
CA ASP A 123 -0.06 -8.43 -7.53
C ASP A 123 0.82 -7.48 -8.35
N GLN A 124 2.09 -7.41 -7.97
CA GLN A 124 3.07 -6.55 -8.65
C GLN A 124 3.33 -7.03 -10.08
N LEU A 125 3.38 -8.34 -10.29
CA LEU A 125 3.57 -8.88 -11.63
C LEU A 125 2.44 -8.46 -12.57
N GLY A 126 1.19 -8.62 -12.13
CA GLY A 126 0.03 -8.19 -12.91
C GLY A 126 0.03 -6.70 -13.20
N LEU A 127 0.44 -5.90 -12.22
CA LEU A 127 0.58 -4.45 -12.41
C LEU A 127 1.62 -4.13 -13.49
N LEU A 128 2.80 -4.74 -13.43
CA LEU A 128 3.86 -4.51 -14.41
C LEU A 128 3.48 -4.96 -15.81
N GLN A 129 2.69 -6.05 -15.92
CA GLN A 129 2.14 -6.49 -17.19
C GLN A 129 1.17 -5.45 -17.77
N GLN A 130 0.28 -4.92 -16.95
CA GLN A 130 -0.72 -3.96 -17.39
C GLN A 130 -0.10 -2.67 -17.92
N ILE A 131 1.03 -2.24 -17.35
CA ILE A 131 1.74 -1.05 -17.84
C ILE A 131 2.72 -1.37 -18.98
N GLY A 132 2.82 -2.64 -19.37
CA GLY A 132 3.59 -3.04 -20.55
C GLY A 132 5.07 -3.27 -20.31
N VAL A 133 5.52 -3.32 -19.05
CA VAL A 133 6.95 -3.51 -18.70
C VAL A 133 7.33 -4.98 -18.74
N VAL A 134 6.41 -5.87 -18.41
CA VAL A 134 6.62 -7.32 -18.37
C VAL A 134 5.57 -7.99 -19.26
N ALA A 135 6.00 -8.97 -20.05
CA ALA A 135 5.11 -9.81 -20.84
C ALA A 135 5.08 -11.21 -20.24
N LEU A 136 3.90 -11.82 -20.15
CA LEU A 136 3.81 -13.24 -19.82
C LEU A 136 3.89 -14.08 -21.11
N PRO A 137 4.45 -15.30 -21.03
CA PRO A 137 4.38 -16.24 -22.14
C PRO A 137 2.91 -16.50 -22.49
N ALA A 138 2.63 -16.66 -23.79
CA ALA A 138 1.31 -17.08 -24.24
C ALA A 138 1.01 -18.48 -23.69
N SER A 139 -0.18 -18.66 -23.11
CA SER A 139 -0.60 -19.94 -22.56
C SER A 139 -1.32 -20.79 -23.61
#